data_a4d2d996bf995744a79852e2c049af85
#
_entry.id   a4d2d996bf995744a79852e2c049af85
#
_cell.length_a   1.000
_cell.length_b   1.000
_cell.length_c   1.000
_cell.angle_alpha   90.00
_cell.angle_beta   90.00
_cell.angle_gamma   90.00
#
_symmetry.space_group_name_H-M   'P 1'
#
loop_
_entity.id
_entity.type
_entity.pdbx_description
1 polymer ?
#
loop_
_entity_poly.entity_id
_entity_poly.type
_entity_poly.pdbx_seq_one_letter_code
_entity_poly.pdbx_strand_id
1 'polypeptide(L)'
;MKNFFLLLAAAALAHAAPAAKAKAPNSGKLATVDSVRAAETRQSEFYERVEIPTPAGEVCEVSSIALLPGKKVAIGTRRGDVWVAEGAYDADVSKVKWTKFASNLHEPLGMFWKDGSLFATQRPEHTRLTDKDGDGRADSFDTVCSKWGISGDYHEYAFGSDPDKNGDVWMVLCLTGSFHAHAPWRGWAAKITPDGKFIPVASGIRSPGGIGHNDKGDFFYTDNQGVWNGSSSLKWLRPGSFQGNPTGNKSAALANFPAPPEPTSGSRILAERLKYPEFVPPAVVFPHGKVGNSPSGVSCDMTKGKFGPWEGQMLVGEQTASQVQRVNLEQVNGLYQGAVFHFLGGFEAGLIPVRMDQEDGTLFIGGSNRGWGSRGSKTFTFERVRFKGKAPFEMHDISARADGFEVTFTQSVDAAAAADVKNYTMDAFTYIYQSSYGSPEVDQTTPTVKSATVSADGLKVRLVVDGLVRGHIHHLVLGDIKAKSGDALWHSEGWYTLNEIPAK
;
A
#
# COMPACT_ATOMS: atom_id res chain seq x y z
N MET A 1 -45.63 -52.49 28.29
CA MET A 1 -44.22 -52.87 28.19
C MET A 1 -43.90 -53.13 26.75
N LYS A 2 -43.32 -52.16 26.04
CA LYS A 2 -42.77 -52.35 24.69
C LYS A 2 -41.51 -51.50 24.64
N ASN A 3 -40.36 -52.17 24.54
CA ASN A 3 -39.03 -51.56 24.45
C ASN A 3 -38.83 -51.00 23.04
N PHE A 4 -38.44 -49.70 22.96
CA PHE A 4 -37.92 -49.10 21.74
C PHE A 4 -36.39 -49.08 21.83
N PHE A 5 -35.74 -49.80 20.97
CA PHE A 5 -34.32 -49.72 20.71
C PHE A 5 -34.03 -48.55 19.74
N LEU A 6 -33.25 -47.56 20.17
CA LEU A 6 -32.69 -46.53 19.28
C LEU A 6 -31.36 -47.05 18.72
N LEU A 7 -31.30 -47.23 17.39
CA LEU A 7 -30.04 -47.44 16.68
C LEU A 7 -29.37 -46.05 16.44
N LEU A 8 -28.21 -45.81 17.07
CA LEU A 8 -27.34 -44.74 16.67
C LEU A 8 -26.48 -45.17 15.49
N ALA A 9 -26.71 -44.55 14.34
CA ALA A 9 -25.80 -44.65 13.17
C ALA A 9 -24.64 -43.69 13.36
N ALA A 10 -23.42 -44.19 13.57
CA ALA A 10 -22.19 -43.44 13.58
C ALA A 10 -21.77 -43.15 12.14
N ALA A 11 -21.88 -41.90 11.72
CA ALA A 11 -21.30 -41.41 10.46
C ALA A 11 -19.79 -41.21 10.64
N ALA A 12 -18.99 -42.06 10.00
CA ALA A 12 -17.56 -41.90 9.92
C ALA A 12 -17.20 -40.71 9.00
N LEU A 13 -16.75 -39.61 9.57
CA LEU A 13 -16.14 -38.52 8.82
C LEU A 13 -14.76 -38.98 8.31
N ALA A 14 -14.69 -39.27 7.04
CA ALA A 14 -13.42 -39.51 6.34
C ALA A 14 -12.66 -38.18 6.31
N HIS A 15 -11.59 -38.05 7.09
CA HIS A 15 -10.62 -36.98 6.96
C HIS A 15 -9.85 -37.19 5.65
N ALA A 16 -10.09 -36.31 4.68
CA ALA A 16 -9.21 -36.24 3.50
C ALA A 16 -7.82 -35.79 3.97
N ALA A 17 -6.81 -36.58 3.65
CA ALA A 17 -5.42 -36.23 3.91
C ALA A 17 -5.08 -34.90 3.19
N PRO A 18 -4.30 -34.00 3.81
CA PRO A 18 -3.90 -32.75 3.16
C PRO A 18 -3.05 -33.09 1.93
N ALA A 19 -3.46 -32.52 0.77
CA ALA A 19 -2.70 -32.62 -0.47
C ALA A 19 -1.26 -32.15 -0.22
N ALA A 20 -0.29 -32.99 -0.64
CA ALA A 20 1.12 -32.68 -0.54
C ALA A 20 1.40 -31.33 -1.19
N LYS A 21 1.95 -30.37 -0.43
CA LYS A 21 2.43 -29.10 -0.95
C LYS A 21 3.49 -29.38 -2.02
N ALA A 22 3.17 -29.09 -3.28
CA ALA A 22 4.16 -29.10 -4.35
C ALA A 22 5.30 -28.15 -3.93
N LYS A 23 6.55 -28.65 -3.88
CA LYS A 23 7.72 -27.82 -3.70
C LYS A 23 7.77 -26.84 -4.87
N ALA A 24 7.74 -25.54 -4.57
CA ALA A 24 8.01 -24.52 -5.56
C ALA A 24 9.40 -24.76 -6.18
N PRO A 25 9.57 -24.66 -7.50
CA PRO A 25 10.89 -24.71 -8.11
C PRO A 25 11.73 -23.55 -7.54
N ASN A 26 13.02 -23.78 -7.32
CA ASN A 26 13.99 -22.79 -6.86
C ASN A 26 13.99 -21.59 -7.84
N SER A 27 13.19 -20.58 -7.57
CA SER A 27 13.36 -19.26 -8.13
C SER A 27 14.63 -18.63 -7.56
N GLY A 28 15.37 -17.90 -8.40
CA GLY A 28 16.69 -17.34 -8.12
C GLY A 28 16.84 -16.74 -6.72
N LYS A 29 18.07 -16.54 -6.28
CA LYS A 29 18.41 -16.10 -4.92
C LYS A 29 17.52 -14.95 -4.48
N LEU A 30 16.48 -15.29 -3.71
CA LEU A 30 15.60 -14.33 -3.04
C LEU A 30 16.44 -13.44 -2.12
N ALA A 31 16.01 -12.17 -1.95
CA ALA A 31 16.49 -11.37 -0.83
C ALA A 31 16.33 -12.23 0.43
N THR A 32 17.43 -12.67 0.97
CA THR A 32 17.39 -13.47 2.18
C THR A 32 16.95 -12.55 3.31
N VAL A 33 16.30 -13.10 4.32
CA VAL A 33 16.01 -12.36 5.57
C VAL A 33 17.24 -11.59 6.05
N ASP A 34 18.41 -12.09 5.76
CA ASP A 34 19.70 -11.48 6.11
C ASP A 34 20.03 -10.24 5.27
N SER A 35 19.72 -10.19 3.97
CA SER A 35 19.96 -9.00 3.15
C SER A 35 19.01 -7.86 3.52
N VAL A 36 17.75 -8.15 3.82
CA VAL A 36 16.79 -7.15 4.33
C VAL A 36 17.24 -6.62 5.68
N ARG A 37 17.69 -7.47 6.60
CA ARG A 37 18.23 -7.05 7.90
C ARG A 37 19.52 -6.22 7.78
N ALA A 38 20.39 -6.57 6.85
CA ALA A 38 21.62 -5.80 6.58
C ALA A 38 21.27 -4.39 6.07
N ALA A 39 20.29 -4.27 5.16
CA ALA A 39 19.79 -2.98 4.69
C ALA A 39 19.18 -2.14 5.84
N GLU A 40 18.37 -2.76 6.71
CA GLU A 40 17.80 -2.09 7.89
C GLU A 40 18.89 -1.58 8.84
N THR A 41 20.00 -2.31 9.02
CA THR A 41 21.13 -1.87 9.85
C THR A 41 21.77 -0.59 9.29
N ARG A 42 21.88 -0.46 7.95
CA ARG A 42 22.42 0.73 7.29
C ARG A 42 21.47 1.92 7.25
N GLN A 43 20.18 1.72 7.50
CA GLN A 43 19.15 2.76 7.45
C GLN A 43 19.52 3.98 8.29
N SER A 44 20.13 3.79 9.46
CA SER A 44 20.56 4.86 10.36
C SER A 44 21.66 5.78 9.79
N GLU A 45 22.35 5.37 8.71
CA GLU A 45 23.28 6.23 7.97
C GLU A 45 22.55 7.37 7.25
N PHE A 46 21.32 7.13 6.81
CA PHE A 46 20.55 7.98 5.89
C PHE A 46 19.34 8.64 6.56
N TYR A 47 18.71 7.94 7.50
CA TYR A 47 17.46 8.35 8.16
C TYR A 47 17.58 8.30 9.68
N GLU A 48 17.01 9.29 10.34
CA GLU A 48 16.72 9.28 11.76
C GLU A 48 15.31 8.74 11.95
N ARG A 49 15.15 7.67 12.75
CA ARG A 49 13.86 7.14 13.19
C ARG A 49 13.72 7.36 14.69
N VAL A 50 12.59 7.92 15.11
CA VAL A 50 12.31 8.23 16.51
C VAL A 50 10.92 7.76 16.85
N GLU A 51 10.78 6.94 17.90
CA GLU A 51 9.49 6.60 18.49
C GLU A 51 9.01 7.77 19.35
N ILE A 52 7.77 8.19 19.14
CA ILE A 52 7.12 9.27 19.89
C ILE A 52 6.30 8.62 21.00
N PRO A 53 6.55 8.91 22.30
CA PRO A 53 5.77 8.37 23.39
C PRO A 53 4.28 8.70 23.22
N THR A 54 3.42 7.69 23.26
CA THR A 54 1.97 7.83 23.20
C THR A 54 1.40 8.22 24.57
N PRO A 55 0.13 8.69 24.67
CA PRO A 55 -0.49 9.03 25.94
C PRO A 55 -0.38 7.90 26.97
N ALA A 56 0.09 8.24 28.17
CA ALA A 56 0.38 7.26 29.21
C ALA A 56 -0.90 6.53 29.67
N GLY A 57 -0.84 5.20 29.73
CA GLY A 57 -1.96 4.35 30.15
C GLY A 57 -3.01 4.08 29.08
N GLU A 58 -2.88 4.70 27.90
CA GLU A 58 -3.83 4.54 26.79
C GLU A 58 -3.34 3.52 25.76
N VAL A 59 -4.30 2.86 25.09
CA VAL A 59 -4.00 1.93 24.00
C VAL A 59 -4.12 2.68 22.69
N CYS A 60 -2.99 3.14 22.17
CA CYS A 60 -2.93 3.95 20.94
C CYS A 60 -2.61 3.12 19.70
N GLU A 61 -3.53 2.26 19.30
CA GLU A 61 -3.51 1.53 18.03
C GLU A 61 -3.74 2.53 16.88
N VAL A 62 -2.67 3.23 16.47
CA VAL A 62 -2.77 4.37 15.53
C VAL A 62 -3.32 3.91 14.20
N SER A 63 -4.45 4.49 13.78
CA SER A 63 -5.21 4.11 12.59
C SER A 63 -5.27 5.21 11.53
N SER A 64 -5.03 6.46 11.91
CA SER A 64 -4.99 7.62 11.03
C SER A 64 -4.13 8.73 11.62
N ILE A 65 -3.59 9.60 10.76
CA ILE A 65 -2.75 10.75 11.14
C ILE A 65 -3.20 11.97 10.36
N ALA A 66 -3.38 13.11 11.03
CA ALA A 66 -3.58 14.41 10.41
C ALA A 66 -2.53 15.41 10.89
N LEU A 67 -2.06 16.25 9.98
CA LEU A 67 -1.15 17.35 10.29
C LEU A 67 -1.98 18.61 10.54
N LEU A 68 -1.73 19.27 11.66
CA LEU A 68 -2.48 20.46 12.11
C LEU A 68 -1.59 21.71 12.07
N PRO A 69 -2.17 22.90 12.01
CA PRO A 69 -1.43 24.16 12.14
C PRO A 69 -0.59 24.18 13.41
N GLY A 70 0.53 24.92 13.36
CA GLY A 70 1.44 25.07 14.52
C GLY A 70 2.27 23.83 14.80
N LYS A 71 2.54 22.98 13.79
CA LYS A 71 3.32 21.74 13.93
C LYS A 71 2.76 20.81 15.00
N LYS A 72 1.43 20.72 15.05
CA LYS A 72 0.71 19.71 15.84
C LYS A 72 0.34 18.51 14.95
N VAL A 73 0.25 17.34 15.56
CA VAL A 73 -0.15 16.10 14.88
C VAL A 73 -1.32 15.47 15.61
N ALA A 74 -2.41 15.21 14.89
CA ALA A 74 -3.50 14.39 15.41
C ALA A 74 -3.31 12.92 15.01
N ILE A 75 -3.48 12.02 15.97
CA ILE A 75 -3.59 10.59 15.74
C ILE A 75 -5.00 10.11 16.07
N GLY A 76 -5.62 9.37 15.15
CA GLY A 76 -6.83 8.57 15.42
C GLY A 76 -6.42 7.18 15.84
N THR A 77 -7.20 6.57 16.73
CA THR A 77 -6.96 5.21 17.18
C THR A 77 -8.05 4.27 16.70
N ARG A 78 -7.73 3.00 16.52
CA ARG A 78 -8.72 1.96 16.19
C ARG A 78 -9.81 1.82 17.25
N ARG A 79 -9.57 2.34 18.45
CA ARG A 79 -10.55 2.38 19.54
C ARG A 79 -11.50 3.57 19.50
N GLY A 80 -11.27 4.50 18.57
CA GLY A 80 -12.14 5.64 18.32
C GLY A 80 -11.79 6.90 19.09
N ASP A 81 -10.63 6.95 19.72
CA ASP A 81 -10.10 8.19 20.31
C ASP A 81 -9.27 8.96 19.26
N VAL A 82 -9.32 10.28 19.37
CA VAL A 82 -8.42 11.19 18.65
C VAL A 82 -7.61 11.97 19.66
N TRP A 83 -6.29 11.93 19.48
CA TRP A 83 -5.34 12.63 20.33
C TRP A 83 -4.53 13.64 19.52
N VAL A 84 -4.31 14.83 20.04
CA VAL A 84 -3.46 15.85 19.43
C VAL A 84 -2.15 15.97 20.20
N ALA A 85 -1.04 15.83 19.49
CA ALA A 85 0.33 15.97 19.99
C ALA A 85 0.87 17.37 19.74
N GLU A 86 1.44 18.00 20.77
CA GLU A 86 2.35 19.13 20.67
C GLU A 86 3.76 18.66 21.00
N GLY A 87 4.75 19.05 20.19
CA GLY A 87 6.15 18.62 20.35
C GLY A 87 6.51 17.32 19.62
N ALA A 88 5.63 16.77 18.74
CA ALA A 88 5.96 15.60 17.93
C ALA A 88 7.10 15.85 16.91
N TYR A 89 7.36 17.11 16.59
CA TYR A 89 8.46 17.54 15.72
C TYR A 89 9.74 17.89 16.47
N ASP A 90 9.70 18.02 17.79
CA ASP A 90 10.84 18.48 18.60
C ASP A 90 11.99 17.46 18.62
N ALA A 91 13.21 17.91 18.83
CA ALA A 91 14.35 17.03 18.97
C ALA A 91 14.18 16.06 20.16
N ASP A 92 13.62 16.55 21.26
CA ASP A 92 13.33 15.77 22.46
C ASP A 92 11.83 15.44 22.54
N VAL A 93 11.43 14.33 21.92
CA VAL A 93 10.03 13.86 21.92
C VAL A 93 9.55 13.33 23.27
N SER A 94 10.45 13.16 24.27
CA SER A 94 10.04 12.74 25.61
C SER A 94 9.15 13.77 26.30
N LYS A 95 9.14 15.00 25.80
CA LYS A 95 8.34 16.13 26.29
C LYS A 95 7.03 16.33 25.52
N VAL A 96 6.68 15.44 24.60
CA VAL A 96 5.43 15.54 23.84
C VAL A 96 4.24 15.65 24.80
N LYS A 97 3.34 16.59 24.50
CA LYS A 97 2.10 16.80 25.25
C LYS A 97 0.92 16.31 24.43
N TRP A 98 0.03 15.58 25.07
CA TRP A 98 -1.14 15.03 24.43
C TRP A 98 -2.43 15.63 24.98
N THR A 99 -3.32 16.04 24.10
CA THR A 99 -4.70 16.43 24.42
C THR A 99 -5.65 15.46 23.76
N LYS A 100 -6.59 14.89 24.50
CA LYS A 100 -7.66 14.05 23.91
C LYS A 100 -8.68 14.97 23.27
N PHE A 101 -8.67 15.02 21.93
CA PHE A 101 -9.52 15.90 21.14
C PHE A 101 -10.93 15.37 20.95
N ALA A 102 -11.08 14.07 20.72
CA ALA A 102 -12.39 13.42 20.55
C ALA A 102 -12.33 11.96 21.00
N SER A 103 -13.51 11.37 21.26
CA SER A 103 -13.70 9.97 21.61
C SER A 103 -14.94 9.40 20.92
N ASN A 104 -15.14 8.09 21.03
CA ASN A 104 -16.33 7.38 20.55
C ASN A 104 -16.52 7.38 19.04
N LEU A 105 -15.46 7.63 18.26
CA LEU A 105 -15.48 7.39 16.83
C LEU A 105 -15.44 5.88 16.55
N HIS A 106 -15.93 5.48 15.39
CA HIS A 106 -15.96 4.08 15.00
C HIS A 106 -14.79 3.77 14.04
N GLU A 107 -13.58 3.58 14.62
CA GLU A 107 -12.36 3.21 13.91
C GLU A 107 -12.03 4.17 12.75
N PRO A 108 -11.57 5.41 13.03
CA PRO A 108 -11.22 6.38 12.00
C PRO A 108 -9.98 5.92 11.22
N LEU A 109 -10.11 5.72 9.90
CA LEU A 109 -9.08 5.23 8.99
C LEU A 109 -8.71 6.24 7.89
N GLY A 110 -8.94 7.50 8.16
CA GLY A 110 -8.52 8.65 7.36
C GLY A 110 -8.88 9.91 8.09
N MET A 111 -7.92 10.82 8.26
CA MET A 111 -8.15 12.13 8.90
C MET A 111 -7.38 13.21 8.18
N PHE A 112 -7.96 14.41 8.15
CA PHE A 112 -7.28 15.61 7.70
C PHE A 112 -7.84 16.84 8.44
N TRP A 113 -7.03 17.90 8.48
CA TRP A 113 -7.43 19.20 9.03
C TRP A 113 -7.80 20.16 7.89
N LYS A 114 -8.92 20.84 8.02
CA LYS A 114 -9.36 21.85 7.07
C LYS A 114 -10.28 22.87 7.75
N ASP A 115 -10.08 24.16 7.45
CA ASP A 115 -10.98 25.28 7.84
C ASP A 115 -11.36 25.25 9.34
N GLY A 116 -10.38 25.01 10.22
CA GLY A 116 -10.61 25.02 11.67
C GLY A 116 -11.26 23.76 12.25
N SER A 117 -11.44 22.70 11.45
CA SER A 117 -12.04 21.45 11.87
C SER A 117 -11.18 20.24 11.50
N LEU A 118 -11.30 19.17 12.26
CA LEU A 118 -10.74 17.87 11.92
C LEU A 118 -11.84 17.03 11.25
N PHE A 119 -11.52 16.43 10.12
CA PHE A 119 -12.41 15.51 9.42
C PHE A 119 -11.92 14.08 9.60
N ALA A 120 -12.84 13.14 9.83
CA ALA A 120 -12.54 11.74 10.02
C ALA A 120 -13.45 10.85 9.16
N THR A 121 -12.85 9.99 8.34
CA THR A 121 -13.55 8.88 7.69
C THR A 121 -13.50 7.69 8.62
N GLN A 122 -14.65 7.27 9.11
CA GLN A 122 -14.83 6.15 10.00
C GLN A 122 -15.77 5.10 9.38
N ARG A 123 -15.94 3.95 10.01
CA ARG A 123 -16.67 2.82 9.40
C ARG A 123 -18.06 3.18 8.87
N PRO A 124 -18.94 3.90 9.63
CA PRO A 124 -20.29 4.22 9.17
C PRO A 124 -20.42 5.55 8.42
N GLU A 125 -19.47 6.48 8.59
CA GLU A 125 -19.66 7.84 8.10
C GLU A 125 -18.35 8.64 7.93
N HIS A 126 -18.45 9.76 7.23
CA HIS A 126 -17.46 10.84 7.23
C HIS A 126 -17.96 11.97 8.11
N THR A 127 -17.18 12.31 9.14
CA THR A 127 -17.58 13.21 10.24
C THR A 127 -16.67 14.41 10.31
N ARG A 128 -17.24 15.59 10.53
CA ARG A 128 -16.52 16.80 10.87
C ARG A 128 -16.53 16.99 12.38
N LEU A 129 -15.37 17.23 12.96
CA LEU A 129 -15.14 17.44 14.39
C LEU A 129 -14.65 18.86 14.58
N THR A 130 -15.38 19.67 15.35
CA THR A 130 -15.08 21.09 15.56
C THR A 130 -14.98 21.40 17.04
N ASP A 131 -13.86 22.04 17.42
CA ASP A 131 -13.65 22.70 18.69
C ASP A 131 -14.16 24.16 18.53
N LYS A 132 -15.25 24.50 19.22
CA LYS A 132 -15.91 25.81 19.07
C LYS A 132 -15.48 26.83 20.08
N ASP A 133 -15.05 26.38 21.27
CA ASP A 133 -14.66 27.26 22.37
C ASP A 133 -13.14 27.37 22.54
N GLY A 134 -12.35 26.55 21.79
CA GLY A 134 -10.90 26.62 21.76
C GLY A 134 -10.22 25.93 22.93
N ASP A 135 -10.89 25.02 23.62
CA ASP A 135 -10.35 24.29 24.78
C ASP A 135 -9.46 23.09 24.38
N GLY A 136 -9.38 22.80 23.05
CA GLY A 136 -8.62 21.70 22.48
C GLY A 136 -9.41 20.39 22.40
N ARG A 137 -10.73 20.44 22.54
CA ARG A 137 -11.64 19.31 22.44
C ARG A 137 -12.77 19.58 21.44
N ALA A 138 -13.26 18.55 20.79
CA ALA A 138 -14.37 18.70 19.87
C ALA A 138 -15.70 18.83 20.61
N ASP A 139 -16.40 19.95 20.40
CA ASP A 139 -17.76 20.20 20.88
C ASP A 139 -18.84 19.69 19.94
N SER A 140 -18.52 19.59 18.64
CA SER A 140 -19.46 19.25 17.59
C SER A 140 -18.95 18.09 16.75
N PHE A 141 -19.85 17.14 16.51
CA PHE A 141 -19.65 15.97 15.68
C PHE A 141 -20.74 15.99 14.59
N ASP A 142 -20.39 16.54 13.42
CA ASP A 142 -21.34 16.71 12.34
C ASP A 142 -21.14 15.64 11.27
N THR A 143 -22.15 14.81 11.01
CA THR A 143 -22.14 13.84 9.92
C THR A 143 -22.15 14.56 8.58
N VAL A 144 -21.06 14.47 7.82
CA VAL A 144 -20.97 15.02 6.46
C VAL A 144 -21.61 14.05 5.47
N CYS A 145 -21.35 12.76 5.59
CA CYS A 145 -21.91 11.73 4.73
C CYS A 145 -21.94 10.37 5.43
N SER A 146 -23.06 9.63 5.30
CA SER A 146 -23.23 8.25 5.80
C SER A 146 -24.01 7.39 4.80
N LYS A 147 -23.70 7.53 3.50
CA LYS A 147 -24.47 6.88 2.41
C LYS A 147 -24.08 5.46 2.10
N TRP A 148 -23.06 4.90 2.76
CA TRP A 148 -22.69 3.48 2.69
C TRP A 148 -23.16 2.74 3.93
N GLY A 149 -23.33 1.42 3.80
CA GLY A 149 -23.83 0.61 4.88
C GLY A 149 -22.74 -0.11 5.66
N ILE A 150 -23.09 -0.54 6.87
CA ILE A 150 -22.36 -1.53 7.66
C ILE A 150 -23.31 -2.64 8.07
N SER A 151 -22.79 -3.88 8.22
CA SER A 151 -23.55 -5.03 8.71
C SER A 151 -23.09 -5.52 10.08
N GLY A 152 -22.03 -4.89 10.63
CA GLY A 152 -21.46 -5.23 11.92
C GLY A 152 -20.23 -6.13 11.86
N ASP A 153 -19.78 -6.53 10.67
CA ASP A 153 -18.51 -7.24 10.50
C ASP A 153 -17.33 -6.31 10.75
N TYR A 154 -16.30 -6.78 11.45
CA TYR A 154 -15.16 -5.94 11.83
C TYR A 154 -14.26 -5.56 10.64
N HIS A 155 -14.29 -6.27 9.52
CA HIS A 155 -13.55 -5.95 8.29
C HIS A 155 -14.25 -4.92 7.39
N GLU A 156 -15.40 -4.40 7.73
CA GLU A 156 -16.07 -3.37 6.95
C GLU A 156 -15.42 -1.99 7.12
N TYR A 157 -14.10 -1.93 6.84
CA TYR A 157 -13.32 -0.71 6.91
C TYR A 157 -13.73 0.31 5.85
N ALA A 158 -13.50 1.59 6.16
CA ALA A 158 -13.65 2.72 5.26
C ALA A 158 -12.41 3.60 5.37
N PHE A 159 -11.55 3.59 4.36
CA PHE A 159 -10.36 4.43 4.31
C PHE A 159 -10.68 5.70 3.52
N GLY A 160 -10.32 6.87 4.08
CA GLY A 160 -10.51 8.16 3.47
C GLY A 160 -9.18 8.87 3.21
N SER A 161 -9.14 9.63 2.10
CA SER A 161 -8.01 10.46 1.71
C SER A 161 -8.10 11.86 2.33
N ASP A 162 -7.06 12.66 2.07
CA ASP A 162 -7.16 14.12 2.06
C ASP A 162 -8.10 14.58 0.93
N PRO A 163 -8.65 15.80 1.02
CA PRO A 163 -9.42 16.39 -0.07
C PRO A 163 -8.55 16.56 -1.33
N ASP A 164 -9.14 16.25 -2.48
CA ASP A 164 -8.55 16.59 -3.77
C ASP A 164 -8.64 18.11 -4.06
N LYS A 165 -8.16 18.55 -5.22
CA LYS A 165 -8.19 19.97 -5.63
C LYS A 165 -9.60 20.59 -5.70
N ASN A 166 -10.64 19.77 -5.77
CA ASN A 166 -12.04 20.21 -5.77
C ASN A 166 -12.65 20.20 -4.36
N GLY A 167 -11.89 19.70 -3.37
CA GLY A 167 -12.34 19.49 -2.00
C GLY A 167 -13.05 18.15 -1.79
N ASP A 168 -13.09 17.27 -2.79
CA ASP A 168 -13.71 15.94 -2.67
C ASP A 168 -12.79 15.01 -1.88
N VAL A 169 -13.36 14.28 -0.92
CA VAL A 169 -12.65 13.23 -0.17
C VAL A 169 -12.87 11.89 -0.87
N TRP A 170 -11.82 11.27 -1.33
CA TRP A 170 -11.88 9.94 -1.91
C TRP A 170 -11.84 8.88 -0.82
N MET A 171 -12.58 7.80 -1.03
CA MET A 171 -12.66 6.72 -0.07
C MET A 171 -12.75 5.36 -0.73
N VAL A 172 -12.28 4.33 -0.02
CA VAL A 172 -12.39 2.92 -0.42
C VAL A 172 -13.03 2.12 0.69
N LEU A 173 -13.99 1.26 0.33
CA LEU A 173 -14.81 0.48 1.23
C LEU A 173 -14.47 -1.01 1.12
N CYS A 174 -13.98 -1.59 2.21
CA CYS A 174 -13.68 -3.01 2.29
C CYS A 174 -14.95 -3.86 2.16
N LEU A 175 -14.84 -5.03 1.55
CA LEU A 175 -15.88 -6.06 1.60
C LEU A 175 -16.15 -6.52 3.04
N THR A 176 -17.36 -6.97 3.31
CA THR A 176 -17.74 -7.64 4.56
C THR A 176 -16.90 -8.90 4.74
N GLY A 177 -16.14 -9.00 5.84
CA GLY A 177 -15.20 -10.11 6.08
C GLY A 177 -14.14 -10.28 5.00
N SER A 178 -13.97 -9.30 4.10
CA SER A 178 -13.12 -9.37 2.90
C SER A 178 -13.57 -10.39 1.85
N PHE A 179 -14.79 -10.94 1.96
CA PHE A 179 -15.35 -11.99 1.07
C PHE A 179 -16.75 -11.69 0.55
N HIS A 180 -17.54 -10.83 1.23
CA HIS A 180 -18.95 -10.62 0.95
C HIS A 180 -19.29 -9.13 0.83
N ALA A 181 -20.46 -8.82 0.29
CA ALA A 181 -21.01 -7.47 0.26
C ALA A 181 -22.40 -7.47 0.90
N HIS A 182 -22.45 -7.57 2.25
CA HIS A 182 -23.72 -7.65 2.99
C HIS A 182 -24.42 -6.31 3.11
N ALA A 183 -23.67 -5.20 3.06
CA ALA A 183 -24.20 -3.85 3.10
C ALA A 183 -23.95 -3.10 1.77
N PRO A 184 -24.71 -2.04 1.48
CA PRO A 184 -24.49 -1.20 0.31
C PRO A 184 -23.06 -0.67 0.18
N TRP A 185 -22.58 -0.60 -1.06
CA TRP A 185 -21.27 -0.04 -1.45
C TRP A 185 -20.05 -0.76 -0.90
N ARG A 186 -20.17 -1.91 -0.22
CA ARG A 186 -19.01 -2.72 0.15
C ARG A 186 -18.33 -3.24 -1.10
N GLY A 187 -17.01 -3.05 -1.19
CA GLY A 187 -16.21 -3.36 -2.37
C GLY A 187 -16.19 -2.25 -3.43
N TRP A 188 -16.42 -1.00 -3.04
CA TRP A 188 -16.45 0.16 -3.94
C TRP A 188 -15.51 1.27 -3.47
N ALA A 189 -15.09 2.10 -4.43
CA ALA A 189 -14.55 3.43 -4.17
C ALA A 189 -15.59 4.50 -4.46
N ALA A 190 -15.58 5.58 -3.69
CA ALA A 190 -16.47 6.72 -3.85
C ALA A 190 -15.75 8.04 -3.54
N LYS A 191 -16.39 9.15 -3.89
CA LYS A 191 -16.02 10.49 -3.45
C LYS A 191 -17.14 11.07 -2.60
N ILE A 192 -16.75 11.86 -1.60
CA ILE A 192 -17.66 12.69 -0.81
C ILE A 192 -17.33 14.13 -1.16
N THR A 193 -18.29 14.84 -1.73
CA THR A 193 -18.14 16.27 -2.05
C THR A 193 -18.20 17.14 -0.78
N PRO A 194 -17.74 18.39 -0.81
CA PRO A 194 -17.83 19.30 0.34
C PRO A 194 -19.25 19.50 0.88
N ASP A 195 -20.27 19.36 0.03
CA ASP A 195 -21.70 19.43 0.40
C ASP A 195 -22.29 18.06 0.81
N GLY A 196 -21.44 17.04 1.01
CA GLY A 196 -21.81 15.73 1.56
C GLY A 196 -22.43 14.75 0.57
N LYS A 197 -22.36 15.00 -0.75
CA LYS A 197 -22.84 14.04 -1.75
C LYS A 197 -21.89 12.85 -1.87
N PHE A 198 -22.45 11.65 -1.88
CA PHE A 198 -21.73 10.40 -2.15
C PHE A 198 -21.76 10.11 -3.65
N ILE A 199 -20.59 10.01 -4.27
CA ILE A 199 -20.43 9.75 -5.71
C ILE A 199 -19.63 8.47 -5.89
N PRO A 200 -20.22 7.35 -6.34
CA PRO A 200 -19.50 6.13 -6.68
C PRO A 200 -18.49 6.40 -7.80
N VAL A 201 -17.26 5.88 -7.65
CA VAL A 201 -16.15 6.12 -8.58
C VAL A 201 -15.69 4.87 -9.28
N ALA A 202 -15.49 3.78 -8.56
CA ALA A 202 -14.98 2.52 -9.08
C ALA A 202 -15.53 1.34 -8.28
N SER A 203 -15.72 0.21 -8.95
CA SER A 203 -16.13 -1.06 -8.34
C SER A 203 -14.95 -2.02 -8.23
N GLY A 204 -15.16 -3.16 -7.58
CA GLY A 204 -14.19 -4.24 -7.61
C GLY A 204 -13.07 -4.17 -6.57
N ILE A 205 -13.27 -3.42 -5.49
CA ILE A 205 -12.38 -3.35 -4.33
C ILE A 205 -12.54 -4.61 -3.47
N ARG A 206 -11.46 -5.13 -2.92
CA ARG A 206 -11.56 -6.28 -1.99
C ARG A 206 -11.32 -5.90 -0.54
N SER A 207 -10.06 -5.65 -0.19
CA SER A 207 -9.61 -5.42 1.20
C SER A 207 -8.54 -4.34 1.21
N PRO A 208 -8.95 -3.07 1.10
CA PRO A 208 -8.03 -1.94 1.11
C PRO A 208 -7.31 -1.85 2.45
N GLY A 209 -6.07 -1.33 2.44
CA GLY A 209 -5.28 -1.02 3.61
C GLY A 209 -4.97 0.47 3.76
N GLY A 210 -5.22 1.26 2.72
CA GLY A 210 -5.02 2.69 2.71
C GLY A 210 -5.28 3.31 1.34
N ILE A 211 -5.33 4.64 1.29
CA ILE A 211 -5.58 5.44 0.09
C ILE A 211 -4.70 6.69 0.12
N GLY A 212 -4.22 7.13 -1.03
CA GLY A 212 -3.45 8.36 -1.21
C GLY A 212 -3.37 8.74 -2.67
N HIS A 213 -2.73 9.84 -2.99
CA HIS A 213 -2.54 10.32 -4.37
C HIS A 213 -1.06 10.51 -4.71
N ASN A 214 -0.74 10.48 -6.01
CA ASN A 214 0.57 10.82 -6.50
C ASN A 214 0.73 12.35 -6.66
N ASP A 215 1.89 12.79 -7.16
CA ASP A 215 2.23 14.19 -7.45
C ASP A 215 1.32 14.84 -8.52
N LYS A 216 0.62 14.03 -9.32
CA LYS A 216 -0.32 14.49 -10.35
C LYS A 216 -1.76 14.61 -9.83
N GLY A 217 -2.02 14.18 -8.59
CA GLY A 217 -3.35 14.15 -7.99
C GLY A 217 -4.19 12.95 -8.40
N ASP A 218 -3.59 11.93 -9.02
CA ASP A 218 -4.26 10.65 -9.29
C ASP A 218 -4.29 9.79 -8.02
N PHE A 219 -5.46 9.24 -7.68
CA PHE A 219 -5.65 8.46 -6.46
C PHE A 219 -5.31 6.99 -6.64
N PHE A 220 -4.66 6.45 -5.63
CA PHE A 220 -4.29 5.03 -5.52
C PHE A 220 -4.73 4.49 -4.17
N TYR A 221 -4.97 3.19 -4.12
CA TYR A 221 -5.20 2.48 -2.88
C TYR A 221 -4.42 1.17 -2.87
N THR A 222 -4.11 0.69 -1.68
CA THR A 222 -3.53 -0.65 -1.50
C THR A 222 -4.64 -1.68 -1.34
N ASP A 223 -4.47 -2.85 -1.94
CA ASP A 223 -5.44 -3.96 -1.84
C ASP A 223 -4.72 -5.26 -1.47
N ASN A 224 -5.18 -5.91 -0.40
CA ASN A 224 -4.54 -7.10 0.13
C ASN A 224 -4.85 -8.36 -0.71
N GLN A 225 -3.91 -9.32 -0.71
CA GLN A 225 -4.10 -10.64 -1.30
C GLN A 225 -5.40 -11.29 -0.82
N GLY A 226 -6.10 -11.98 -1.71
CA GLY A 226 -7.31 -12.72 -1.37
C GLY A 226 -8.12 -13.18 -2.57
N VAL A 227 -9.42 -13.33 -2.42
CA VAL A 227 -10.32 -13.70 -3.51
C VAL A 227 -10.27 -12.65 -4.62
N TRP A 228 -10.08 -13.07 -5.86
CA TRP A 228 -9.90 -12.20 -7.03
C TRP A 228 -8.71 -11.26 -6.97
N ASN A 229 -7.81 -11.46 -6.03
CA ASN A 229 -6.59 -10.68 -5.87
C ASN A 229 -5.43 -11.63 -5.55
N GLY A 230 -4.73 -12.11 -6.56
CA GLY A 230 -3.71 -13.15 -6.47
C GLY A 230 -2.53 -12.80 -5.58
N SER A 231 -2.15 -11.52 -5.52
CA SER A 231 -1.18 -10.94 -4.59
C SER A 231 -1.60 -9.53 -4.20
N SER A 232 -1.01 -8.99 -3.15
CA SER A 232 -1.24 -7.61 -2.71
C SER A 232 -0.72 -6.62 -3.75
N SER A 233 -1.28 -5.40 -3.78
CA SER A 233 -0.97 -4.45 -4.85
C SER A 233 -1.32 -3.00 -4.52
N LEU A 234 -0.72 -2.07 -5.25
CA LEU A 234 -1.13 -0.67 -5.38
C LEU A 234 -1.97 -0.54 -6.66
N LYS A 235 -3.17 0.00 -6.55
CA LYS A 235 -4.14 0.11 -7.66
C LYS A 235 -4.58 1.55 -7.88
N TRP A 236 -4.70 1.93 -9.15
CA TRP A 236 -5.15 3.25 -9.57
C TRP A 236 -6.67 3.37 -9.61
N LEU A 237 -7.23 4.34 -8.91
CA LEU A 237 -8.67 4.64 -8.90
C LEU A 237 -9.06 5.52 -10.09
N ARG A 238 -9.13 4.95 -11.28
CA ARG A 238 -9.66 5.63 -12.46
C ARG A 238 -11.20 5.68 -12.37
N PRO A 239 -11.84 6.84 -12.51
CA PRO A 239 -13.30 6.91 -12.53
C PRO A 239 -13.93 5.99 -13.60
N GLY A 240 -14.98 5.28 -13.23
CA GLY A 240 -15.66 4.30 -14.09
C GLY A 240 -14.96 2.95 -14.19
N SER A 241 -13.86 2.72 -13.46
CA SER A 241 -13.10 1.48 -13.54
C SER A 241 -13.65 0.36 -12.65
N PHE A 242 -13.24 -0.87 -13.01
CA PHE A 242 -13.39 -2.08 -12.22
C PHE A 242 -12.01 -2.52 -11.71
N GLN A 243 -11.90 -2.79 -10.40
CA GLN A 243 -10.64 -3.07 -9.71
C GLN A 243 -10.37 -4.57 -9.49
N GLY A 244 -11.24 -5.44 -9.99
CA GLY A 244 -10.97 -6.87 -10.09
C GLY A 244 -11.86 -7.78 -9.24
N ASN A 245 -12.54 -7.32 -8.20
CA ASN A 245 -13.39 -8.19 -7.38
C ASN A 245 -14.88 -7.99 -7.65
N PRO A 246 -15.61 -8.97 -8.23
CA PRO A 246 -17.01 -8.78 -8.61
C PRO A 246 -18.01 -8.83 -7.46
N THR A 247 -17.59 -9.18 -6.24
CA THR A 247 -18.50 -9.45 -5.11
C THR A 247 -19.40 -8.25 -4.78
N GLY A 248 -18.91 -7.00 -4.95
CA GLY A 248 -19.67 -5.78 -4.70
C GLY A 248 -20.52 -5.27 -5.86
N ASN A 249 -20.51 -5.93 -7.01
CA ASN A 249 -21.10 -5.44 -8.27
C ASN A 249 -22.60 -5.07 -8.17
N LYS A 250 -23.36 -5.77 -7.32
CA LYS A 250 -24.80 -5.49 -7.11
C LYS A 250 -25.10 -4.04 -6.70
N SER A 251 -24.17 -3.34 -6.08
CA SER A 251 -24.36 -1.94 -5.67
C SER A 251 -24.41 -0.98 -6.86
N ALA A 252 -23.98 -1.36 -8.05
CA ALA A 252 -24.07 -0.53 -9.26
C ALA A 252 -25.52 -0.03 -9.54
N ALA A 253 -26.52 -0.87 -9.28
CA ALA A 253 -27.91 -0.55 -9.47
C ALA A 253 -28.42 0.59 -8.56
N LEU A 254 -27.72 0.88 -7.46
CA LEU A 254 -28.13 1.92 -6.49
C LEU A 254 -27.92 3.35 -7.01
N ALA A 255 -27.09 3.54 -8.04
CA ALA A 255 -26.75 4.86 -8.58
C ALA A 255 -26.71 4.91 -10.11
N ASN A 256 -27.38 4.00 -10.82
CA ASN A 256 -27.30 3.88 -12.28
C ASN A 256 -25.83 3.81 -12.80
N PHE A 257 -24.94 3.22 -12.02
CA PHE A 257 -23.59 2.98 -12.48
C PHE A 257 -23.60 1.88 -13.55
N PRO A 258 -22.76 1.98 -14.60
CA PRO A 258 -22.67 0.92 -15.60
C PRO A 258 -22.42 -0.45 -14.94
N ALA A 259 -23.04 -1.52 -15.47
CA ALA A 259 -22.87 -2.85 -14.90
C ALA A 259 -21.37 -3.23 -14.92
N PRO A 260 -20.75 -3.47 -13.76
CA PRO A 260 -19.34 -3.85 -13.73
C PRO A 260 -19.11 -5.25 -14.32
N PRO A 261 -17.88 -5.57 -14.77
CA PRO A 261 -17.52 -6.88 -15.30
C PRO A 261 -17.87 -8.05 -14.41
N GLU A 262 -18.23 -9.19 -15.03
CA GLU A 262 -18.33 -10.51 -14.40
C GLU A 262 -17.19 -11.39 -14.97
N PRO A 263 -15.98 -11.34 -14.37
CA PRO A 263 -14.80 -11.98 -14.92
C PRO A 263 -14.81 -13.50 -14.76
N THR A 264 -13.99 -14.17 -15.55
CA THR A 264 -13.82 -15.63 -15.50
C THR A 264 -12.78 -16.02 -14.44
N SER A 265 -13.17 -16.88 -13.48
CA SER A 265 -12.23 -17.42 -12.48
C SER A 265 -11.27 -18.43 -13.11
N GLY A 266 -10.00 -18.37 -12.69
CA GLY A 266 -8.93 -19.23 -13.21
C GLY A 266 -8.19 -18.66 -14.43
N SER A 267 -8.49 -17.42 -14.81
CA SER A 267 -7.90 -16.71 -15.95
C SER A 267 -6.63 -15.94 -15.57
N ARG A 268 -6.25 -14.97 -16.39
CA ARG A 268 -5.18 -13.99 -16.13
C ARG A 268 -5.76 -12.59 -16.26
N ILE A 269 -5.29 -11.65 -15.44
CA ILE A 269 -5.73 -10.24 -15.49
C ILE A 269 -5.61 -9.68 -16.91
N LEU A 270 -4.51 -9.97 -17.60
CA LEU A 270 -4.29 -9.50 -18.98
C LEU A 270 -5.40 -10.01 -19.93
N ALA A 271 -5.80 -11.28 -19.81
CA ALA A 271 -6.87 -11.85 -20.65
C ALA A 271 -8.25 -11.24 -20.34
N GLU A 272 -8.54 -10.96 -19.08
CA GLU A 272 -9.82 -10.35 -18.69
C GLU A 272 -9.88 -8.85 -19.13
N ARG A 273 -8.77 -8.11 -19.05
CA ARG A 273 -8.69 -6.72 -19.54
C ARG A 273 -8.97 -6.59 -21.05
N LEU A 274 -8.62 -7.58 -21.82
CA LEU A 274 -8.92 -7.59 -23.28
C LEU A 274 -10.42 -7.74 -23.55
N LYS A 275 -11.16 -8.33 -22.61
CA LYS A 275 -12.64 -8.44 -22.69
C LYS A 275 -13.34 -7.21 -22.10
N TYR A 276 -12.76 -6.65 -21.05
CA TYR A 276 -13.36 -5.59 -20.24
C TYR A 276 -12.39 -4.38 -20.14
N PRO A 277 -12.52 -3.38 -21.04
CA PRO A 277 -11.61 -2.21 -21.05
C PRO A 277 -11.65 -1.35 -19.78
N GLU A 278 -12.75 -1.42 -19.02
CA GLU A 278 -12.90 -0.80 -17.71
C GLU A 278 -12.10 -1.50 -16.61
N PHE A 279 -11.65 -2.73 -16.81
CA PHE A 279 -10.79 -3.42 -15.85
C PHE A 279 -9.39 -2.80 -15.83
N VAL A 280 -9.10 -2.03 -14.79
CA VAL A 280 -7.78 -1.44 -14.54
C VAL A 280 -6.92 -2.44 -13.75
N PRO A 281 -5.78 -2.88 -14.30
CA PRO A 281 -4.90 -3.80 -13.58
C PRO A 281 -4.23 -3.09 -12.40
N PRO A 282 -3.67 -3.85 -11.44
CA PRO A 282 -2.77 -3.28 -10.45
C PRO A 282 -1.66 -2.46 -11.12
N ALA A 283 -1.43 -1.22 -10.65
CA ALA A 283 -0.31 -0.43 -11.12
C ALA A 283 1.02 -1.08 -10.70
N VAL A 284 1.11 -1.53 -9.44
CA VAL A 284 2.27 -2.26 -8.93
C VAL A 284 1.79 -3.40 -8.04
N VAL A 285 2.27 -4.60 -8.33
CA VAL A 285 2.04 -5.80 -7.50
C VAL A 285 3.15 -5.92 -6.47
N PHE A 286 2.76 -6.22 -5.23
CA PHE A 286 3.68 -6.56 -4.14
C PHE A 286 3.71 -8.08 -3.98
N PRO A 287 4.74 -8.79 -4.51
CA PRO A 287 4.81 -10.23 -4.40
C PRO A 287 4.75 -10.73 -2.96
N HIS A 288 3.73 -11.55 -2.68
CA HIS A 288 3.42 -12.04 -1.33
C HIS A 288 4.57 -12.87 -0.76
N GLY A 289 4.98 -12.59 0.47
CA GLY A 289 6.11 -13.25 1.15
C GLY A 289 7.49 -12.77 0.70
N LYS A 290 7.59 -11.94 -0.35
CA LYS A 290 8.84 -11.39 -0.86
C LYS A 290 8.95 -9.89 -0.55
N VAL A 291 7.96 -9.11 -0.95
CA VAL A 291 7.94 -7.65 -0.78
C VAL A 291 6.99 -7.24 0.32
N GLY A 292 5.76 -7.72 0.29
CA GLY A 292 4.77 -7.39 1.31
C GLY A 292 3.57 -8.31 1.26
N ASN A 293 2.92 -8.45 2.44
CA ASN A 293 1.75 -9.29 2.59
C ASN A 293 0.48 -8.46 2.80
N SER A 294 0.61 -7.33 3.49
CA SER A 294 -0.52 -6.49 3.90
C SER A 294 -0.16 -5.02 3.75
N PRO A 295 -0.06 -4.50 2.50
CA PRO A 295 0.20 -3.10 2.26
C PRO A 295 -0.93 -2.25 2.82
N SER A 296 -0.55 -1.09 3.38
CA SER A 296 -1.44 -0.23 4.15
C SER A 296 -1.42 1.21 3.66
N GLY A 297 -1.22 2.19 4.54
CA GLY A 297 -1.26 3.61 4.23
C GLY A 297 -0.33 4.02 3.09
N VAL A 298 -0.74 5.03 2.34
CA VAL A 298 -0.05 5.53 1.15
C VAL A 298 0.21 7.01 1.29
N SER A 299 1.44 7.45 1.04
CA SER A 299 1.81 8.87 0.95
C SER A 299 2.80 9.08 -0.21
N CYS A 300 2.69 10.19 -0.94
CA CYS A 300 3.65 10.56 -1.98
C CYS A 300 4.70 11.51 -1.39
N ASP A 301 5.96 11.33 -1.77
CA ASP A 301 7.00 12.33 -1.49
C ASP A 301 6.88 13.49 -2.50
N MET A 302 6.46 14.65 -2.03
CA MET A 302 6.41 15.91 -2.76
C MET A 302 7.19 16.99 -1.99
N THR A 303 8.21 16.57 -1.23
CA THR A 303 8.95 17.42 -0.29
C THR A 303 10.04 18.27 -0.93
N LYS A 304 10.25 18.12 -2.26
CA LYS A 304 11.33 18.78 -3.02
C LYS A 304 12.71 18.44 -2.45
N GLY A 305 12.92 17.15 -2.16
CA GLY A 305 14.18 16.60 -1.68
C GLY A 305 14.42 16.69 -0.18
N LYS A 306 13.46 17.19 0.63
CA LYS A 306 13.63 17.26 2.10
C LYS A 306 13.57 15.89 2.77
N PHE A 307 12.92 14.90 2.13
CA PHE A 307 12.91 13.51 2.58
C PHE A 307 13.97 12.63 1.87
N GLY A 308 14.78 13.21 0.99
CA GLY A 308 15.79 12.51 0.21
C GLY A 308 15.50 12.59 -1.30
N PRO A 309 16.13 11.74 -2.11
CA PRO A 309 16.00 11.81 -3.57
C PRO A 309 14.76 11.07 -4.12
N TRP A 310 13.60 11.12 -3.45
CA TRP A 310 12.43 10.29 -3.77
C TRP A 310 11.23 11.09 -4.29
N GLU A 311 11.45 12.32 -4.71
CA GLU A 311 10.39 13.19 -5.22
C GLU A 311 9.50 12.49 -6.26
N GLY A 312 8.18 12.56 -6.07
CA GLY A 312 7.16 11.93 -6.91
C GLY A 312 6.94 10.43 -6.66
N GLN A 313 7.72 9.80 -5.78
CA GLN A 313 7.55 8.38 -5.48
C GLN A 313 6.54 8.16 -4.35
N MET A 314 5.84 7.02 -4.42
CA MET A 314 4.86 6.66 -3.39
C MET A 314 5.56 5.86 -2.28
N LEU A 315 5.26 6.20 -1.04
CA LEU A 315 5.65 5.48 0.16
C LEU A 315 4.45 4.68 0.65
N VAL A 316 4.63 3.38 0.79
CA VAL A 316 3.54 2.45 1.16
C VAL A 316 3.91 1.74 2.44
N GLY A 317 3.09 1.89 3.47
CA GLY A 317 3.21 1.13 4.70
C GLY A 317 2.91 -0.35 4.50
N GLU A 318 3.50 -1.19 5.31
CA GLU A 318 3.29 -2.64 5.28
C GLU A 318 3.08 -3.16 6.71
N GLN A 319 1.93 -3.77 6.95
CA GLN A 319 1.49 -4.15 8.27
C GLN A 319 2.24 -5.41 8.77
N THR A 320 2.39 -6.44 7.94
CA THR A 320 2.96 -7.72 8.38
C THR A 320 4.47 -7.65 8.63
N ALA A 321 5.21 -7.00 7.73
CA ALA A 321 6.67 -6.90 7.81
C ALA A 321 7.16 -5.69 8.62
N SER A 322 6.26 -4.81 9.07
CA SER A 322 6.59 -3.57 9.81
C SER A 322 7.63 -2.73 9.05
N GLN A 323 7.31 -2.37 7.81
CA GLN A 323 8.21 -1.64 6.92
C GLN A 323 7.45 -0.63 6.06
N VAL A 324 8.16 0.32 5.48
CA VAL A 324 7.71 1.19 4.39
C VAL A 324 8.39 0.74 3.11
N GLN A 325 7.61 0.59 2.06
CA GLN A 325 8.07 0.29 0.71
C GLN A 325 8.08 1.56 -0.12
N ARG A 326 8.96 1.63 -1.11
CA ARG A 326 9.04 2.72 -2.06
C ARG A 326 8.57 2.24 -3.42
N VAL A 327 7.72 3.03 -4.07
CA VAL A 327 7.14 2.71 -5.38
C VAL A 327 7.39 3.86 -6.35
N ASN A 328 8.03 3.58 -7.48
CA ASN A 328 8.01 4.49 -8.61
C ASN A 328 6.90 4.10 -9.59
N LEU A 329 6.25 5.11 -10.17
CA LEU A 329 5.15 4.95 -11.12
C LEU A 329 5.47 5.63 -12.44
N GLU A 330 5.08 5.00 -13.54
CA GLU A 330 5.04 5.62 -14.86
C GLU A 330 3.73 5.29 -15.57
N GLN A 331 3.38 6.08 -16.58
CA GLN A 331 2.26 5.79 -17.47
C GLN A 331 2.74 5.28 -18.82
N VAL A 332 2.25 4.13 -19.22
CA VAL A 332 2.47 3.54 -20.55
C VAL A 332 1.14 3.18 -21.17
N ASN A 333 0.87 3.67 -22.38
CA ASN A 333 -0.38 3.43 -23.11
C ASN A 333 -1.65 3.73 -22.27
N GLY A 334 -1.61 4.77 -21.43
CA GLY A 334 -2.75 5.23 -20.61
C GLY A 334 -3.01 4.39 -19.35
N LEU A 335 -2.09 3.52 -18.95
CA LEU A 335 -2.14 2.74 -17.72
C LEU A 335 -0.93 3.04 -16.83
N TYR A 336 -1.14 3.07 -15.52
CA TYR A 336 -0.05 3.11 -14.57
C TYR A 336 0.60 1.73 -14.43
N GLN A 337 1.91 1.74 -14.32
CA GLN A 337 2.77 0.61 -13.99
C GLN A 337 4.02 1.13 -13.28
N GLY A 338 4.90 0.25 -12.81
CA GLY A 338 6.12 0.68 -12.14
C GLY A 338 6.74 -0.40 -11.28
N ALA A 339 7.69 0.01 -10.46
CA ALA A 339 8.43 -0.89 -9.58
C ALA A 339 8.18 -0.61 -8.10
N VAL A 340 8.28 -1.67 -7.30
CA VAL A 340 8.35 -1.59 -5.85
C VAL A 340 9.74 -2.02 -5.38
N PHE A 341 10.22 -1.35 -4.33
CA PHE A 341 11.49 -1.60 -3.66
C PHE A 341 11.28 -1.71 -2.16
N HIS A 342 12.08 -2.51 -1.48
CA HIS A 342 12.28 -2.35 -0.04
C HIS A 342 12.83 -0.96 0.26
N PHE A 343 12.50 -0.41 1.43
CA PHE A 343 12.98 0.93 1.78
C PHE A 343 13.30 1.05 3.27
N LEU A 344 12.33 1.36 4.13
CA LEU A 344 12.56 1.53 5.56
C LEU A 344 11.94 0.36 6.33
N GLY A 345 12.66 -0.17 7.31
CA GLY A 345 12.20 -1.32 8.07
C GLY A 345 12.47 -1.26 9.56
N GLY A 346 12.12 -2.36 10.26
CA GLY A 346 12.37 -2.50 11.67
C GLY A 346 11.48 -1.63 12.57
N PHE A 347 10.30 -1.21 12.11
CA PHE A 347 9.34 -0.48 12.94
C PHE A 347 8.78 -1.35 14.05
N GLU A 348 8.32 -0.71 15.13
CA GLU A 348 7.96 -1.39 16.36
C GLU A 348 6.63 -2.17 16.29
N ALA A 349 5.73 -1.81 15.37
CA ALA A 349 4.46 -2.52 15.14
C ALA A 349 4.15 -2.61 13.64
N GLY A 350 3.09 -3.32 13.27
CA GLY A 350 2.57 -3.35 11.91
C GLY A 350 2.02 -2.00 11.48
N LEU A 351 2.48 -1.49 10.33
CA LEU A 351 2.15 -0.14 9.90
C LEU A 351 0.73 -0.06 9.35
N ILE A 352 0.01 1.03 9.68
CA ILE A 352 -1.30 1.35 9.17
C ILE A 352 -1.26 2.71 8.47
N PRO A 353 -1.26 3.88 9.15
CA PRO A 353 -1.11 5.14 8.45
C PRO A 353 0.37 5.47 8.19
N VAL A 354 0.60 6.05 7.03
CA VAL A 354 1.86 6.68 6.63
C VAL A 354 1.53 8.09 6.18
N ARG A 355 2.15 9.10 6.78
CA ARG A 355 1.82 10.51 6.54
C ARG A 355 3.06 11.36 6.36
N MET A 356 3.28 11.89 5.17
CA MET A 356 4.37 12.82 4.89
C MET A 356 3.96 14.26 5.20
N ASP A 357 4.77 14.97 5.97
CA ASP A 357 4.72 16.43 6.01
C ASP A 357 5.52 16.97 4.82
N GLN A 358 4.80 17.47 3.82
CA GLN A 358 5.38 17.95 2.57
C GLN A 358 6.18 19.24 2.79
N GLU A 359 5.95 19.94 3.90
CA GLU A 359 6.60 21.21 4.19
C GLU A 359 8.02 21.03 4.75
N ASP A 360 8.23 20.06 5.64
CA ASP A 360 9.54 19.86 6.27
C ASP A 360 10.20 18.51 6.01
N GLY A 361 9.51 17.58 5.34
CA GLY A 361 10.04 16.27 5.01
C GLY A 361 10.02 15.28 6.17
N THR A 362 9.21 15.48 7.20
CA THR A 362 9.00 14.49 8.25
C THR A 362 7.95 13.48 7.83
N LEU A 363 8.29 12.18 7.87
CA LEU A 363 7.35 11.09 7.66
C LEU A 363 6.86 10.59 9.02
N PHE A 364 5.56 10.73 9.30
CA PHE A 364 4.91 10.15 10.46
C PHE A 364 4.30 8.80 10.12
N ILE A 365 4.42 7.85 11.05
CA ILE A 365 4.00 6.47 10.87
C ILE A 365 3.30 6.02 12.14
N GLY A 366 2.14 5.39 11.96
CA GLY A 366 1.41 4.76 13.04
C GLY A 366 1.22 3.28 12.79
N GLY A 367 1.01 2.51 13.85
CA GLY A 367 0.87 1.08 13.70
C GLY A 367 0.12 0.37 14.81
N SER A 368 -0.29 -0.87 14.51
CA SER A 368 -0.98 -1.76 15.41
C SER A 368 -0.74 -3.22 15.04
N ASN A 369 -0.67 -4.08 16.07
CA ASN A 369 -0.64 -5.53 15.93
C ASN A 369 -1.98 -6.19 16.29
N ARG A 370 -3.04 -5.40 16.47
CA ARG A 370 -4.35 -5.91 16.80
C ARG A 370 -4.94 -6.76 15.67
N GLY A 371 -5.24 -8.00 15.98
CA GLY A 371 -5.88 -8.96 15.06
C GLY A 371 -4.92 -9.64 14.08
N TRP A 372 -3.69 -9.13 13.90
CA TRP A 372 -2.69 -9.66 12.97
C TRP A 372 -1.31 -9.60 13.60
N GLY A 373 -0.54 -10.66 13.49
CA GLY A 373 0.86 -10.62 13.85
C GLY A 373 1.64 -9.74 12.88
N SER A 374 2.63 -9.02 13.39
CA SER A 374 3.62 -8.33 12.57
C SER A 374 5.03 -8.71 13.03
N ARG A 375 6.01 -8.25 12.25
CA ARG A 375 7.41 -8.40 12.61
C ARG A 375 7.79 -7.53 13.81
N GLY A 376 7.16 -6.36 13.96
CA GLY A 376 7.32 -5.49 15.12
C GLY A 376 6.76 -6.15 16.39
N SER A 377 7.42 -5.91 17.52
CA SER A 377 7.14 -6.59 18.79
C SER A 377 6.09 -5.90 19.67
N LYS A 378 5.83 -4.61 19.41
CA LYS A 378 4.88 -3.82 20.21
C LYS A 378 3.46 -3.96 19.69
N THR A 379 2.50 -3.78 20.59
CA THR A 379 1.07 -3.83 20.25
C THR A 379 0.62 -2.64 19.40
N PHE A 380 1.32 -1.51 19.51
CA PHE A 380 1.10 -0.30 18.71
C PHE A 380 2.37 0.56 18.74
N THR A 381 2.46 1.50 17.78
CA THR A 381 3.56 2.47 17.69
C THR A 381 3.09 3.78 17.08
N PHE A 382 3.78 4.87 17.44
CA PHE A 382 3.76 6.14 16.71
C PHE A 382 5.19 6.61 16.54
N GLU A 383 5.64 6.74 15.31
CA GLU A 383 7.04 7.01 14.96
C GLU A 383 7.14 8.12 13.93
N ARG A 384 8.30 8.77 13.90
CA ARG A 384 8.68 9.68 12.80
C ARG A 384 10.00 9.28 12.20
N VAL A 385 10.15 9.59 10.91
CA VAL A 385 11.39 9.41 10.15
C VAL A 385 11.79 10.71 9.48
N ARG A 386 13.07 11.05 9.55
CA ARG A 386 13.66 12.24 8.91
C ARG A 386 14.91 11.86 8.14
N PHE A 387 15.08 12.49 6.99
CA PHE A 387 16.27 12.36 6.18
C PHE A 387 17.45 13.12 6.83
N LYS A 388 18.63 12.50 6.86
CA LYS A 388 19.85 13.07 7.49
C LYS A 388 20.73 13.86 6.52
N GLY A 389 20.29 14.06 5.27
CA GLY A 389 21.03 14.83 4.26
C GLY A 389 22.05 14.02 3.45
N LYS A 390 22.26 12.72 3.75
CA LYS A 390 23.13 11.83 2.97
C LYS A 390 22.28 10.88 2.14
N ALA A 391 22.25 11.01 0.82
CA ALA A 391 21.54 10.10 -0.05
C ALA A 391 22.25 8.74 -0.12
N PRO A 392 21.53 7.60 0.01
CA PRO A 392 22.12 6.27 -0.22
C PRO A 392 22.46 6.10 -1.70
N PHE A 393 23.39 5.19 -2.01
CA PHE A 393 23.49 4.66 -3.37
C PHE A 393 22.41 3.61 -3.55
N GLU A 394 21.48 3.84 -4.51
CA GLU A 394 20.26 3.07 -4.64
C GLU A 394 19.76 3.07 -6.09
N MET A 395 18.99 2.04 -6.48
CA MET A 395 18.09 2.16 -7.63
C MET A 395 17.04 3.23 -7.32
N HIS A 396 17.06 4.35 -8.05
CA HIS A 396 16.07 5.39 -7.91
C HIS A 396 14.74 4.95 -8.50
N ASP A 397 14.77 4.50 -9.76
CA ASP A 397 13.60 3.98 -10.47
C ASP A 397 14.00 2.90 -11.50
N ILE A 398 12.98 2.16 -11.94
CA ILE A 398 13.03 1.29 -13.12
C ILE A 398 11.91 1.74 -14.05
N SER A 399 12.25 2.03 -15.30
CA SER A 399 11.29 2.42 -16.33
C SER A 399 11.30 1.44 -17.49
N ALA A 400 10.13 1.09 -18.02
CA ALA A 400 10.01 0.20 -19.18
C ALA A 400 10.48 0.88 -20.47
N ARG A 401 11.05 0.09 -21.36
CA ARG A 401 11.40 0.45 -22.73
C ARG A 401 10.86 -0.62 -23.67
N ALA A 402 10.78 -0.31 -24.97
CA ALA A 402 10.21 -1.24 -25.95
C ALA A 402 10.90 -2.62 -25.98
N ASP A 403 12.16 -2.69 -25.59
CA ASP A 403 13.01 -3.89 -25.63
C ASP A 403 13.76 -4.13 -24.31
N GLY A 404 13.25 -3.64 -23.18
CA GLY A 404 13.91 -3.83 -21.89
C GLY A 404 13.51 -2.81 -20.85
N PHE A 405 14.49 -2.43 -20.01
CA PHE A 405 14.31 -1.45 -18.94
C PHE A 405 15.44 -0.41 -18.93
N GLU A 406 15.16 0.72 -18.31
CA GLU A 406 16.18 1.68 -17.91
C GLU A 406 16.14 1.80 -16.38
N VAL A 407 17.28 1.59 -15.74
CA VAL A 407 17.44 1.74 -14.30
C VAL A 407 18.14 3.07 -14.04
N THR A 408 17.53 3.94 -13.25
CA THR A 408 18.13 5.18 -12.77
C THR A 408 18.69 4.97 -11.38
N PHE A 409 19.85 5.54 -11.08
CA PHE A 409 20.49 5.46 -9.78
C PHE A 409 20.57 6.83 -9.11
N THR A 410 20.64 6.85 -7.80
CA THR A 410 20.76 8.07 -7.00
C THR A 410 22.15 8.72 -7.07
N GLN A 411 23.16 7.97 -7.50
CA GLN A 411 24.56 8.40 -7.69
C GLN A 411 25.12 7.74 -8.96
N SER A 412 26.17 8.35 -9.55
CA SER A 412 26.82 7.75 -10.72
C SER A 412 27.44 6.38 -10.38
N VAL A 413 27.18 5.39 -11.22
CA VAL A 413 27.68 4.02 -11.07
C VAL A 413 29.15 3.91 -11.51
N ASP A 414 29.84 2.88 -11.02
CA ASP A 414 31.05 2.38 -11.68
C ASP A 414 30.67 1.81 -13.05
N ALA A 415 31.15 2.45 -14.10
CA ALA A 415 30.73 2.15 -15.46
C ALA A 415 31.13 0.76 -15.93
N ALA A 416 32.26 0.22 -15.47
CA ALA A 416 32.73 -1.09 -15.86
C ALA A 416 31.87 -2.19 -15.23
N ALA A 417 31.60 -2.10 -13.94
CA ALA A 417 30.72 -3.03 -13.24
C ALA A 417 29.28 -2.95 -13.74
N ALA A 418 28.77 -1.74 -13.99
CA ALA A 418 27.41 -1.53 -14.46
C ALA A 418 27.18 -1.92 -15.93
N ALA A 419 28.24 -2.00 -16.76
CA ALA A 419 28.16 -2.49 -18.12
C ALA A 419 28.26 -4.03 -18.23
N ASP A 420 28.67 -4.72 -17.18
CA ASP A 420 28.76 -6.19 -17.19
C ASP A 420 27.36 -6.80 -16.98
N VAL A 421 26.82 -7.43 -18.01
CA VAL A 421 25.50 -8.09 -17.98
C VAL A 421 25.37 -9.18 -16.92
N LYS A 422 26.47 -9.74 -16.43
CA LYS A 422 26.45 -10.74 -15.35
C LYS A 422 25.96 -10.18 -14.02
N ASN A 423 26.01 -8.87 -13.85
CA ASN A 423 25.49 -8.17 -12.67
C ASN A 423 23.98 -7.98 -12.69
N TYR A 424 23.28 -8.52 -13.69
CA TYR A 424 21.82 -8.39 -13.79
C TYR A 424 21.20 -9.77 -13.94
N THR A 425 20.40 -10.18 -12.97
CA THR A 425 19.57 -11.37 -13.07
C THR A 425 18.10 -10.99 -13.04
N MET A 426 17.29 -11.72 -13.80
CA MET A 426 15.86 -11.42 -13.91
C MET A 426 15.06 -12.72 -13.94
N ASP A 427 13.97 -12.76 -13.19
CA ASP A 427 12.87 -13.69 -13.36
C ASP A 427 11.57 -12.92 -13.55
N ALA A 428 10.59 -13.56 -14.21
CA ALA A 428 9.29 -12.95 -14.39
C ALA A 428 8.18 -13.98 -14.18
N PHE A 429 7.05 -13.53 -13.63
CA PHE A 429 5.92 -14.38 -13.26
C PHE A 429 4.63 -13.56 -13.20
N THR A 430 3.50 -14.25 -13.12
CA THR A 430 2.20 -13.65 -12.89
C THR A 430 1.41 -14.45 -11.87
N TYR A 431 0.14 -14.10 -11.66
CA TYR A 431 -0.77 -14.77 -10.73
C TYR A 431 -2.03 -15.23 -11.44
N ILE A 432 -2.63 -16.29 -10.93
CA ILE A 432 -3.95 -16.74 -11.36
C ILE A 432 -4.98 -15.73 -10.84
N TYR A 433 -5.79 -15.21 -11.73
CA TYR A 433 -6.93 -14.38 -11.39
C TYR A 433 -8.14 -15.27 -11.14
N GLN A 434 -8.52 -15.45 -9.87
CA GLN A 434 -9.49 -16.48 -9.48
C GLN A 434 -10.32 -16.09 -8.25
N SER A 435 -11.49 -16.74 -8.11
CA SER A 435 -12.39 -16.60 -6.96
C SER A 435 -11.87 -17.27 -5.67
N SER A 436 -10.82 -18.08 -5.74
CA SER A 436 -10.11 -18.62 -4.58
C SER A 436 -9.18 -17.58 -3.95
N TYR A 437 -8.80 -17.80 -2.70
CA TYR A 437 -7.92 -16.90 -1.95
C TYR A 437 -6.48 -16.96 -2.45
N GLY A 438 -5.95 -15.82 -2.90
CA GLY A 438 -4.57 -15.69 -3.36
C GLY A 438 -4.25 -16.53 -4.59
N SER A 439 -2.99 -16.58 -4.94
CA SER A 439 -2.47 -17.42 -6.03
C SER A 439 -1.00 -17.75 -5.80
N PRO A 440 -0.51 -18.92 -6.21
CA PRO A 440 0.91 -19.10 -6.41
C PRO A 440 1.40 -18.24 -7.58
N GLU A 441 2.71 -18.01 -7.62
CA GLU A 441 3.38 -17.47 -8.81
C GLU A 441 3.30 -18.51 -9.93
N VAL A 442 2.83 -18.10 -11.10
CA VAL A 442 2.65 -18.97 -12.27
C VAL A 442 3.23 -18.34 -13.52
N ASP A 443 3.28 -19.10 -14.63
CA ASP A 443 3.78 -18.66 -15.93
C ASP A 443 5.20 -18.07 -15.80
N GLN A 444 6.03 -18.73 -15.02
CA GLN A 444 7.39 -18.30 -14.71
C GLN A 444 8.29 -18.36 -15.93
N THR A 445 9.06 -17.29 -16.16
CA THR A 445 10.07 -17.20 -17.21
C THR A 445 11.36 -16.62 -16.65
N THR A 446 12.45 -16.74 -17.40
CA THR A 446 13.75 -16.16 -17.05
C THR A 446 14.22 -15.24 -18.16
N PRO A 447 13.76 -13.97 -18.21
CA PRO A 447 14.23 -13.00 -19.18
C PRO A 447 15.75 -12.81 -19.06
N THR A 448 16.42 -12.58 -20.19
CA THR A 448 17.88 -12.48 -20.23
C THR A 448 18.32 -11.07 -20.62
N VAL A 449 19.16 -10.44 -19.81
CA VAL A 449 19.79 -9.16 -20.14
C VAL A 449 20.86 -9.41 -21.19
N LYS A 450 20.70 -8.83 -22.40
CA LYS A 450 21.59 -8.99 -23.55
C LYS A 450 22.68 -7.92 -23.61
N SER A 451 22.35 -6.71 -23.14
CA SER A 451 23.31 -5.61 -23.03
C SER A 451 22.93 -4.68 -21.89
N ALA A 452 23.94 -4.05 -21.32
CA ALA A 452 23.81 -2.98 -20.34
C ALA A 452 24.64 -1.79 -20.82
N THR A 453 24.01 -0.64 -21.04
CA THR A 453 24.67 0.58 -21.53
C THR A 453 24.53 1.68 -20.51
N VAL A 454 25.65 2.16 -20.01
CA VAL A 454 25.71 3.23 -19.00
C VAL A 454 25.63 4.59 -19.71
N SER A 455 24.79 5.50 -19.19
CA SER A 455 24.69 6.89 -19.68
C SER A 455 26.00 7.67 -19.41
N ALA A 456 26.20 8.77 -20.14
CA ALA A 456 27.42 9.58 -20.06
C ALA A 456 27.65 10.17 -18.66
N ASP A 457 26.59 10.48 -17.90
CA ASP A 457 26.64 10.97 -16.54
C ASP A 457 26.76 9.85 -15.48
N GLY A 458 26.65 8.59 -15.93
CA GLY A 458 26.70 7.41 -15.07
C GLY A 458 25.46 7.21 -14.21
N LEU A 459 24.39 8.00 -14.37
CA LEU A 459 23.20 7.90 -13.52
C LEU A 459 22.19 6.87 -14.02
N LYS A 460 22.30 6.42 -15.28
CA LYS A 460 21.35 5.50 -15.88
C LYS A 460 22.05 4.31 -16.52
N VAL A 461 21.37 3.17 -16.44
CA VAL A 461 21.77 1.96 -17.17
C VAL A 461 20.60 1.46 -18.00
N ARG A 462 20.79 1.46 -19.31
CA ARG A 462 19.86 0.91 -20.29
C ARG A 462 20.08 -0.59 -20.45
N LEU A 463 19.09 -1.40 -20.08
CA LEU A 463 19.11 -2.85 -20.22
C LEU A 463 18.27 -3.27 -21.44
N VAL A 464 18.87 -3.96 -22.40
CA VAL A 464 18.14 -4.68 -23.44
C VAL A 464 17.88 -6.08 -22.95
N VAL A 465 16.61 -6.50 -22.94
CA VAL A 465 16.14 -7.74 -22.31
C VAL A 465 15.42 -8.58 -23.35
N ASP A 466 15.85 -9.82 -23.51
CA ASP A 466 15.16 -10.84 -24.28
C ASP A 466 14.18 -11.58 -23.37
N GLY A 467 12.95 -11.83 -23.85
CA GLY A 467 11.93 -12.54 -23.09
C GLY A 467 11.06 -11.66 -22.18
N LEU A 468 10.89 -10.37 -22.50
CA LEU A 468 9.89 -9.53 -21.82
C LEU A 468 8.48 -10.09 -21.99
N VAL A 469 7.71 -10.17 -20.92
CA VAL A 469 6.33 -10.69 -20.92
C VAL A 469 5.36 -9.65 -20.36
N ARG A 470 4.47 -9.14 -21.23
CA ARG A 470 3.39 -8.24 -20.81
C ARG A 470 2.45 -8.92 -19.82
N GLY A 471 2.04 -8.20 -18.77
CA GLY A 471 1.18 -8.72 -17.71
C GLY A 471 1.92 -9.53 -16.65
N HIS A 472 3.27 -9.52 -16.66
CA HIS A 472 4.10 -10.15 -15.65
C HIS A 472 4.78 -9.14 -14.72
N ILE A 473 5.12 -9.60 -13.54
CA ILE A 473 6.05 -8.94 -12.65
C ILE A 473 7.46 -9.38 -13.04
N HIS A 474 8.35 -8.43 -13.30
CA HIS A 474 9.76 -8.67 -13.59
C HIS A 474 10.58 -8.34 -12.35
N HIS A 475 11.18 -9.34 -11.75
CA HIS A 475 12.06 -9.20 -10.59
C HIS A 475 13.49 -9.03 -11.07
N LEU A 476 14.04 -7.84 -10.90
CA LEU A 476 15.42 -7.50 -11.23
C LEU A 476 16.26 -7.54 -9.99
N VAL A 477 17.37 -8.31 -10.05
CA VAL A 477 18.38 -8.38 -8.99
C VAL A 477 19.70 -7.89 -9.56
N LEU A 478 20.30 -6.91 -8.87
CA LEU A 478 21.61 -6.35 -9.19
C LEU A 478 22.69 -7.09 -8.39
N GLY A 479 23.78 -7.45 -9.06
CA GLY A 479 24.96 -8.08 -8.47
C GLY A 479 25.92 -7.07 -7.85
N ASP A 480 27.21 -7.17 -8.21
CA ASP A 480 28.28 -6.35 -7.63
C ASP A 480 28.39 -4.96 -8.33
N ILE A 481 27.30 -4.19 -8.26
CA ILE A 481 27.24 -2.82 -8.76
C ILE A 481 27.51 -1.86 -7.60
N LYS A 482 28.43 -0.90 -7.80
CA LYS A 482 28.81 0.14 -6.83
C LYS A 482 28.68 1.52 -7.47
N ALA A 483 28.54 2.52 -6.61
CA ALA A 483 28.72 3.90 -7.05
C ALA A 483 30.17 4.14 -7.46
N LYS A 484 30.41 5.14 -8.32
CA LYS A 484 31.76 5.61 -8.67
C LYS A 484 32.57 6.06 -7.44
N SER A 485 31.89 6.47 -6.35
CA SER A 485 32.48 6.76 -5.05
C SER A 485 32.97 5.51 -4.30
N GLY A 486 32.54 4.32 -4.70
CA GLY A 486 32.78 3.05 -4.00
C GLY A 486 31.65 2.63 -3.05
N ASP A 487 30.59 3.43 -2.89
CA ASP A 487 29.45 3.10 -2.05
C ASP A 487 28.72 1.87 -2.63
N ALA A 488 28.37 0.91 -1.76
CA ALA A 488 27.57 -0.25 -2.11
C ALA A 488 26.08 0.12 -2.19
N LEU A 489 25.33 -0.58 -3.04
CA LEU A 489 23.86 -0.47 -3.06
C LEU A 489 23.29 -0.72 -1.66
N TRP A 490 22.28 0.07 -1.31
CA TRP A 490 21.54 -0.15 -0.07
C TRP A 490 20.55 -1.32 -0.24
N HIS A 491 19.79 -1.34 -1.33
CA HIS A 491 18.95 -2.48 -1.74
C HIS A 491 19.31 -2.87 -3.18
N SER A 492 19.37 -4.17 -3.45
CA SER A 492 19.81 -4.70 -4.76
C SER A 492 18.66 -5.25 -5.62
N GLU A 493 17.42 -5.15 -5.16
CA GLU A 493 16.28 -5.80 -5.81
C GLU A 493 15.15 -4.82 -6.09
N GLY A 494 14.47 -5.03 -7.22
CA GLY A 494 13.26 -4.30 -7.58
C GLY A 494 12.28 -5.19 -8.36
N TRP A 495 10.99 -5.02 -8.12
CA TRP A 495 9.91 -5.78 -8.77
C TRP A 495 9.09 -4.85 -9.64
N TYR A 496 9.22 -4.97 -10.94
CA TYR A 496 8.52 -4.13 -11.91
C TYR A 496 7.28 -4.84 -12.47
N THR A 497 6.11 -4.24 -12.31
CA THR A 497 4.84 -4.71 -12.90
C THR A 497 4.72 -4.19 -14.32
N LEU A 498 4.90 -5.05 -15.32
CA LEU A 498 4.88 -4.68 -16.75
C LEU A 498 3.47 -4.88 -17.33
N ASN A 499 2.59 -3.91 -17.14
CA ASN A 499 1.23 -3.94 -17.71
C ASN A 499 1.21 -3.72 -19.21
N GLU A 500 2.07 -2.83 -19.72
CA GLU A 500 2.19 -2.46 -21.12
C GLU A 500 3.67 -2.32 -21.49
N ILE A 501 3.99 -2.70 -22.73
CA ILE A 501 5.30 -2.45 -23.33
C ILE A 501 5.22 -1.15 -24.13
N PRO A 502 6.09 -0.14 -23.88
CA PRO A 502 6.12 1.08 -24.68
C PRO A 502 6.34 0.81 -26.16
N ALA A 503 5.77 1.63 -27.03
CA ALA A 503 6.12 1.62 -28.45
C ALA A 503 7.61 1.98 -28.67
N LYS A 504 8.18 1.52 -29.78
CA LYS A 504 9.56 1.85 -30.20
C LYS A 504 9.68 3.32 -30.56
#